data_c2830e5d6f5619954ce99e9eede205c3
#
_entry.id   c2830e5d6f5619954ce99e9eede205c3
#
_cell.length_a   1.000
_cell.length_b   1.000
_cell.length_c   1.000
_cell.angle_alpha   90.00
_cell.angle_beta   90.00
_cell.angle_gamma   90.00
#
_symmetry.space_group_name_H-M   'P 1'
#
loop_
_entity.id
_entity.type
_entity.pdbx_description
1 polymer ?
#
loop_
_entity_poly.entity_id
_entity_poly.type
_entity_poly.pdbx_seq_one_letter_code
_entity_poly.pdbx_strand_id
1 'polypeptide(L)'
;ARRKVLAHKFSPSYPNDSIEWIFPLFETLENAKDEKVRIIHYGDSQIEEDRMSNYLRTAVQDTFGGYGVGLLPAVQTIPTSSFGQKCYASLTRYLVYGTQDMRMEERNYGPLGQTALLTDTATFSFYRLNYSKTRPNTKYFNKITILLDEIKRPTTATLTTKGSKMTKTANIGD
;
A
#
# COMPACT_ATOMS: atom_id res chain seq x y z
N ALA A 1 9.53 29.18 32.00
CA ALA A 1 10.70 28.31 31.88
C ALA A 1 10.61 27.55 30.54
N ARG A 2 11.41 27.93 29.54
CA ARG A 2 11.53 27.19 28.27
C ARG A 2 12.24 25.86 28.55
N ARG A 3 11.55 24.75 28.45
CA ARG A 3 12.18 23.43 28.41
C ARG A 3 13.17 23.40 27.23
N LYS A 4 14.47 23.37 27.52
CA LYS A 4 15.48 22.96 26.55
C LYS A 4 15.17 21.51 26.19
N VAL A 5 14.61 21.28 25.02
CA VAL A 5 14.59 19.96 24.41
C VAL A 5 16.05 19.67 24.07
N LEU A 6 16.67 18.80 24.83
CA LEU A 6 17.96 18.22 24.46
C LEU A 6 17.70 17.45 23.16
N ALA A 7 18.09 18.05 22.05
CA ALA A 7 18.19 17.35 20.78
C ALA A 7 19.26 16.27 20.97
N HIS A 8 18.85 15.04 21.28
CA HIS A 8 19.70 13.89 21.07
C HIS A 8 20.04 13.91 19.59
N LYS A 9 21.30 14.16 19.28
CA LYS A 9 21.83 13.92 17.93
C LYS A 9 21.73 12.42 17.68
N PHE A 10 20.64 11.99 17.06
CA PHE A 10 20.57 10.67 16.48
C PHE A 10 21.56 10.65 15.32
N SER A 11 22.73 10.11 15.55
CA SER A 11 23.63 9.76 14.46
C SER A 11 23.21 8.37 13.99
N PRO A 12 22.78 8.20 12.74
CA PRO A 12 22.53 6.85 12.21
C PRO A 12 23.82 6.03 12.31
N SER A 13 23.70 4.79 12.73
CA SER A 13 24.81 3.83 12.63
C SER A 13 24.70 3.09 11.30
N TYR A 14 25.82 2.90 10.65
CA TYR A 14 25.90 2.26 9.34
C TYR A 14 26.70 0.95 9.45
N PRO A 15 26.41 -0.06 8.63
CA PRO A 15 27.26 -1.23 8.52
C PRO A 15 28.70 -0.83 8.19
N ASN A 16 29.65 -1.39 8.93
CA ASN A 16 31.08 -1.07 8.79
C ASN A 16 31.43 0.42 8.94
N ASP A 17 30.61 1.17 9.70
CA ASP A 17 30.77 2.62 9.91
C ASP A 17 30.88 3.44 8.60
N SER A 18 30.45 2.88 7.47
CA SER A 18 30.46 3.55 6.18
C SER A 18 29.06 3.96 5.76
N ILE A 19 28.89 5.23 5.40
CA ILE A 19 27.67 5.76 4.81
C ILE A 19 27.44 5.26 3.37
N GLU A 20 28.45 4.75 2.72
CA GLU A 20 28.42 4.38 1.29
C GLU A 20 27.41 3.27 1.00
N TRP A 21 27.09 2.43 1.98
CA TRP A 21 26.10 1.36 1.79
C TRP A 21 24.69 1.89 1.44
N ILE A 22 24.36 3.15 1.75
CA ILE A 22 23.07 3.75 1.44
C ILE A 22 23.06 4.43 0.04
N PHE A 23 24.19 4.64 -0.59
CA PHE A 23 24.28 5.31 -1.89
C PHE A 23 23.46 4.63 -2.99
N PRO A 24 23.42 3.28 -3.12
CA PRO A 24 22.57 2.63 -4.11
C PRO A 24 21.08 2.94 -3.94
N LEU A 25 20.62 3.19 -2.70
CA LEU A 25 19.24 3.63 -2.46
C LEU A 25 19.02 5.03 -3.03
N PHE A 26 19.94 5.96 -2.80
CA PHE A 26 19.82 7.32 -3.32
C PHE A 26 19.89 7.35 -4.85
N GLU A 27 20.79 6.62 -5.47
CA GLU A 27 20.84 6.46 -6.93
C GLU A 27 19.52 5.93 -7.49
N THR A 28 18.94 4.91 -6.84
CA THR A 28 17.62 4.38 -7.23
C THR A 28 16.53 5.44 -7.10
N LEU A 29 16.54 6.23 -6.03
CA LEU A 29 15.55 7.28 -5.81
C LEU A 29 15.69 8.44 -6.79
N GLU A 30 16.90 8.82 -7.16
CA GLU A 30 17.15 9.86 -8.18
C GLU A 30 16.59 9.45 -9.55
N ASN A 31 16.63 8.16 -9.87
CA ASN A 31 16.06 7.59 -11.08
C ASN A 31 14.54 7.33 -11.01
N ALA A 32 13.87 7.69 -9.91
CA ALA A 32 12.44 7.43 -9.71
C ALA A 32 11.50 8.14 -10.69
N LYS A 33 12.00 9.09 -11.47
CA LYS A 33 11.24 9.73 -12.56
C LYS A 33 11.05 8.79 -13.74
N ASP A 34 12.04 7.96 -14.02
CA ASP A 34 12.10 7.06 -15.17
C ASP A 34 11.75 5.63 -14.81
N GLU A 35 12.03 5.23 -13.57
CA GLU A 35 11.83 3.88 -13.08
C GLU A 35 10.92 3.83 -11.85
N LYS A 36 10.17 2.73 -11.72
CA LYS A 36 9.33 2.50 -10.55
C LYS A 36 10.15 2.00 -9.37
N VAL A 37 10.37 2.85 -8.39
CA VAL A 37 10.98 2.46 -7.12
C VAL A 37 9.94 1.87 -6.18
N ARG A 38 10.26 0.72 -5.57
CA ARG A 38 9.41 0.06 -4.57
C ARG A 38 10.14 0.00 -3.25
N ILE A 39 9.53 0.57 -2.22
CA ILE A 39 10.04 0.51 -0.85
C ILE A 39 9.11 -0.38 -0.05
N ILE A 40 9.64 -1.44 0.54
CA ILE A 40 8.90 -2.32 1.44
C ILE A 40 9.34 -1.99 2.86
N HIS A 41 8.38 -1.61 3.69
CA HIS A 41 8.62 -1.24 5.07
C HIS A 41 8.15 -2.36 5.99
N TYR A 42 9.08 -3.03 6.65
CA TYR A 42 8.80 -4.05 7.66
C TYR A 42 8.85 -3.45 9.05
N GLY A 43 7.99 -3.94 9.93
CA GLY A 43 7.94 -3.53 11.32
C GLY A 43 6.82 -4.24 12.07
N ASP A 44 6.66 -3.88 13.30
CA ASP A 44 5.59 -4.33 14.19
C ASP A 44 4.36 -3.38 14.12
N SER A 45 3.55 -3.36 15.16
CA SER A 45 2.38 -2.48 15.28
C SER A 45 2.69 -0.98 15.17
N GLN A 46 3.94 -0.57 15.22
CA GLN A 46 4.32 0.83 15.04
C GLN A 46 4.09 1.35 13.62
N ILE A 47 4.15 0.46 12.62
CA ILE A 47 3.86 0.83 11.22
C ILE A 47 2.40 0.63 10.84
N GLU A 48 1.59 0.08 11.72
CA GLU A 48 0.16 -0.12 11.53
C GLU A 48 -0.57 1.20 11.27
N GLU A 49 -1.72 1.14 10.60
CA GLU A 49 -2.52 2.31 10.23
C GLU A 49 -1.83 3.32 9.30
N ASP A 50 -0.73 2.92 8.66
CA ASP A 50 0.06 3.79 7.77
C ASP A 50 0.61 5.07 8.44
N ARG A 51 0.76 5.04 9.76
CA ARG A 51 1.19 6.22 10.54
C ARG A 51 2.59 6.70 10.16
N MET A 52 3.54 5.80 10.17
CA MET A 52 4.93 6.09 9.80
C MET A 52 5.13 6.05 8.29
N SER A 53 4.57 5.03 7.64
CA SER A 53 4.72 4.79 6.21
C SER A 53 4.13 5.93 5.37
N ASN A 54 3.03 6.55 5.82
CA ASN A 54 2.47 7.71 5.16
C ASN A 54 3.42 8.92 5.18
N TYR A 55 4.10 9.14 6.31
CA TYR A 55 5.09 10.21 6.43
C TYR A 55 6.29 9.96 5.51
N LEU A 56 6.87 8.76 5.57
CA LEU A 56 8.01 8.39 4.74
C LEU A 56 7.66 8.45 3.24
N ARG A 57 6.55 7.87 2.86
CA ARG A 57 6.05 7.92 1.48
C ARG A 57 5.93 9.35 0.98
N THR A 58 5.36 10.22 1.81
CA THR A 58 5.20 11.61 1.44
C THR A 58 6.54 12.32 1.27
N ALA A 59 7.46 12.14 2.19
CA ALA A 59 8.78 12.77 2.11
C ALA A 59 9.53 12.32 0.84
N VAL A 60 9.48 11.03 0.53
CA VAL A 60 10.10 10.48 -0.69
C VAL A 60 9.41 11.00 -1.96
N GLN A 61 8.07 10.99 -1.99
CA GLN A 61 7.31 11.48 -3.15
C GLN A 61 7.46 13.01 -3.36
N ASP A 62 7.55 13.78 -2.30
CA ASP A 62 7.76 15.23 -2.39
C ASP A 62 9.18 15.55 -2.91
N THR A 63 10.16 14.71 -2.60
CA THR A 63 11.57 14.93 -2.99
C THR A 63 11.87 14.38 -4.39
N PHE A 64 11.47 13.16 -4.67
CA PHE A 64 11.85 12.42 -5.88
C PHE A 64 10.69 12.29 -6.89
N GLY A 65 9.51 12.76 -6.53
CA GLY A 65 8.31 12.60 -7.33
C GLY A 65 7.56 11.30 -7.06
N GLY A 66 6.42 11.15 -7.73
CA GLY A 66 5.56 9.98 -7.59
C GLY A 66 4.23 10.28 -6.92
N TYR A 67 3.30 9.34 -7.04
CA TYR A 67 1.92 9.48 -6.57
C TYR A 67 1.36 8.14 -6.10
N GLY A 68 0.28 8.21 -5.34
CA GLY A 68 -0.49 7.06 -4.90
C GLY A 68 -0.06 6.50 -3.56
N VAL A 69 -0.86 5.60 -3.06
CA VAL A 69 -0.71 5.02 -1.71
C VAL A 69 0.11 3.73 -1.68
N GLY A 70 0.44 3.18 -2.85
CA GLY A 70 1.18 1.92 -2.96
C GLY A 70 0.28 0.69 -2.95
N LEU A 71 0.76 -0.40 -2.37
CA LEU A 71 0.04 -1.67 -2.31
C LEU A 71 -1.04 -1.63 -1.23
N LEU A 72 -2.25 -2.03 -1.60
CA LEU A 72 -3.41 -2.06 -0.74
C LEU A 72 -3.99 -3.46 -0.64
N PRO A 73 -4.51 -3.88 0.52
CA PRO A 73 -5.27 -5.11 0.62
C PRO A 73 -6.61 -5.00 -0.11
N ALA A 74 -7.16 -6.12 -0.55
CA ALA A 74 -8.51 -6.17 -1.12
C ALA A 74 -9.55 -5.67 -0.12
N VAL A 75 -9.38 -6.02 1.15
CA VAL A 75 -10.20 -5.53 2.26
C VAL A 75 -9.31 -4.97 3.35
N GLN A 76 -9.49 -3.70 3.63
CA GLN A 76 -8.81 -3.04 4.72
C GLN A 76 -9.33 -3.57 6.06
N THR A 77 -8.43 -4.13 6.86
CA THR A 77 -8.76 -4.68 8.18
C THR A 77 -8.75 -3.63 9.27
N ILE A 78 -7.84 -2.69 9.15
CA ILE A 78 -7.58 -1.64 10.12
C ILE A 78 -7.65 -0.31 9.38
N PRO A 79 -8.35 0.70 9.89
CA PRO A 79 -8.36 2.03 9.30
C PRO A 79 -6.94 2.56 9.12
N THR A 80 -6.69 3.29 8.05
CA THR A 80 -5.40 3.96 7.86
C THR A 80 -5.53 5.46 7.94
N SER A 81 -4.42 6.13 8.20
CA SER A 81 -4.39 7.60 8.30
C SER A 81 -4.35 8.29 6.92
N SER A 82 -4.06 7.56 5.86
CA SER A 82 -3.82 8.13 4.52
C SER A 82 -5.01 8.02 3.57
N PHE A 83 -5.80 6.98 3.69
CA PHE A 83 -6.97 6.74 2.81
C PHE A 83 -8.04 5.92 3.52
N GLY A 84 -9.25 5.97 2.98
CA GLY A 84 -10.35 5.11 3.41
C GLY A 84 -10.73 4.11 2.32
N GLN A 85 -11.14 2.93 2.73
CA GLN A 85 -11.69 1.91 1.86
C GLN A 85 -13.05 1.45 2.38
N LYS A 86 -13.99 1.26 1.45
CA LYS A 86 -15.23 0.54 1.70
C LYS A 86 -15.31 -0.60 0.72
N CYS A 87 -15.70 -1.76 1.21
CA CYS A 87 -15.95 -2.93 0.39
C CYS A 87 -17.39 -3.37 0.62
N TYR A 88 -18.11 -3.55 -0.47
CA TYR A 88 -19.44 -4.12 -0.51
C TYR A 88 -19.38 -5.39 -1.36
N ALA A 89 -19.26 -6.52 -0.70
CA ALA A 89 -19.12 -7.80 -1.38
C ALA A 89 -19.44 -8.97 -0.46
N SER A 90 -19.88 -10.07 -1.08
CA SER A 90 -19.80 -11.39 -0.48
C SER A 90 -18.40 -11.94 -0.77
N LEU A 91 -17.50 -11.83 0.19
CA LEU A 91 -16.17 -12.36 0.09
C LEU A 91 -15.73 -12.98 1.41
N THR A 92 -14.88 -13.99 1.31
CA THR A 92 -14.20 -14.58 2.45
C THR A 92 -12.76 -14.09 2.44
N ARG A 93 -12.32 -13.54 3.57
CA ARG A 93 -10.95 -13.06 3.73
C ARG A 93 -10.12 -14.07 4.50
N TYR A 94 -8.94 -14.36 4.00
CA TYR A 94 -7.96 -15.22 4.63
C TYR A 94 -6.72 -14.42 5.01
N LEU A 95 -6.16 -14.74 6.19
CA LEU A 95 -5.03 -14.03 6.78
C LEU A 95 -3.98 -15.04 7.24
N VAL A 96 -2.71 -14.78 6.94
CA VAL A 96 -1.61 -15.62 7.40
C VAL A 96 -1.48 -15.63 8.92
N TYR A 97 -1.83 -14.53 9.56
CA TYR A 97 -1.76 -14.31 11.01
C TYR A 97 -3.10 -14.49 11.74
N GLY A 98 -4.15 -14.84 11.01
CA GLY A 98 -5.49 -15.07 11.58
C GLY A 98 -5.60 -16.36 12.38
N THR A 99 -6.76 -16.55 13.03
CA THR A 99 -7.16 -17.81 13.63
C THR A 99 -7.24 -18.92 12.56
N GLN A 100 -7.32 -20.18 12.96
CA GLN A 100 -7.23 -21.28 12.00
C GLN A 100 -8.36 -21.26 10.95
N ASP A 101 -9.55 -20.84 11.34
CA ASP A 101 -10.71 -20.63 10.46
C ASP A 101 -10.53 -19.48 9.46
N MET A 102 -9.62 -18.55 9.74
CA MET A 102 -9.26 -17.44 8.84
C MET A 102 -8.05 -17.76 7.97
N ARG A 103 -7.48 -18.94 8.07
CA ARG A 103 -6.32 -19.34 7.26
C ARG A 103 -6.77 -20.11 6.04
N MET A 104 -6.07 -19.87 4.95
CA MET A 104 -6.25 -20.62 3.72
C MET A 104 -5.56 -21.96 3.82
N GLU A 105 -6.20 -23.03 3.39
CA GLU A 105 -5.66 -24.39 3.44
C GLU A 105 -4.39 -24.50 2.61
N GLU A 106 -4.44 -23.98 1.39
CA GLU A 106 -3.32 -23.96 0.44
C GLU A 106 -2.21 -22.97 0.80
N ARG A 107 -2.43 -22.13 1.80
CA ARG A 107 -1.50 -21.08 2.25
C ARG A 107 -1.08 -20.07 1.18
N ASN A 108 -1.88 -19.91 0.14
CA ASN A 108 -1.66 -18.97 -0.95
C ASN A 108 -2.12 -17.57 -0.56
N TYR A 109 -1.26 -16.86 0.14
CA TYR A 109 -1.50 -15.47 0.50
C TYR A 109 -0.76 -14.53 -0.45
N GLY A 110 -1.37 -13.42 -0.79
CA GLY A 110 -0.72 -12.38 -1.55
C GLY A 110 0.41 -11.66 -0.79
N PRO A 111 1.06 -10.67 -1.40
CA PRO A 111 2.23 -9.97 -0.84
C PRO A 111 2.00 -9.33 0.53
N LEU A 112 0.75 -9.11 0.93
CA LEU A 112 0.39 -8.55 2.23
C LEU A 112 0.05 -9.62 3.28
N GLY A 113 0.33 -10.89 3.01
CA GLY A 113 -0.04 -11.99 3.90
C GLY A 113 -1.55 -12.16 4.07
N GLN A 114 -2.31 -11.73 3.08
CA GLN A 114 -3.76 -11.87 3.04
C GLN A 114 -4.28 -12.02 1.61
N THR A 115 -5.40 -12.70 1.48
CA THR A 115 -6.14 -12.84 0.22
C THR A 115 -7.64 -12.76 0.49
N ALA A 116 -8.41 -12.51 -0.55
CA ALA A 116 -9.87 -12.49 -0.48
C ALA A 116 -10.47 -13.34 -1.59
N LEU A 117 -11.22 -14.36 -1.21
CA LEU A 117 -11.99 -15.16 -2.15
C LEU A 117 -13.28 -14.43 -2.50
N LEU A 118 -13.43 -14.06 -3.74
CA LEU A 118 -14.60 -13.42 -4.29
C LEU A 118 -15.51 -14.45 -4.94
N THR A 119 -16.72 -14.60 -4.46
CA THR A 119 -17.69 -15.57 -4.99
C THR A 119 -18.67 -14.95 -5.97
N ASP A 120 -18.84 -13.62 -5.89
CA ASP A 120 -19.77 -12.87 -6.72
C ASP A 120 -19.22 -11.46 -6.97
N THR A 121 -20.08 -10.52 -7.30
CA THR A 121 -19.73 -9.14 -7.57
C THR A 121 -19.26 -8.42 -6.29
N ALA A 122 -18.18 -7.68 -6.39
CA ALA A 122 -17.70 -6.81 -5.33
C ALA A 122 -17.56 -5.36 -5.81
N THR A 123 -17.86 -4.43 -4.92
CA THR A 123 -17.60 -3.01 -5.14
C THR A 123 -16.63 -2.51 -4.09
N PHE A 124 -15.48 -2.03 -4.54
CA PHE A 124 -14.48 -1.41 -3.69
C PHE A 124 -14.48 0.09 -3.94
N SER A 125 -14.60 0.85 -2.87
CA SER A 125 -14.52 2.31 -2.93
C SER A 125 -13.31 2.79 -2.15
N PHE A 126 -12.45 3.56 -2.81
CA PHE A 126 -11.30 4.20 -2.20
C PHE A 126 -11.55 5.69 -2.11
N TYR A 127 -11.34 6.28 -0.97
CA TYR A 127 -11.57 7.69 -0.76
C TYR A 127 -10.52 8.30 0.16
N ARG A 128 -10.28 9.56 -0.06
CA ARG A 128 -9.42 10.33 0.81
C ARG A 128 -10.11 10.59 2.15
N LEU A 129 -9.37 10.44 3.23
CA LEU A 129 -9.81 10.91 4.53
C LEU A 129 -9.69 12.44 4.62
N ASN A 130 -10.72 13.09 5.14
CA ASN A 130 -10.76 14.54 5.26
C ASN A 130 -9.92 15.10 6.42
N TYR A 131 -8.90 14.39 6.83
CA TYR A 131 -7.97 14.94 7.82
C TYR A 131 -7.09 16.01 7.16
N SER A 132 -7.00 17.15 7.79
CA SER A 132 -6.34 18.36 7.28
C SER A 132 -4.86 18.20 6.92
N LYS A 133 -4.27 17.08 7.27
CA LYS A 133 -2.86 16.73 7.03
C LYS A 133 -2.64 15.67 5.94
N THR A 134 -3.69 15.24 5.24
CA THR A 134 -3.49 14.28 4.16
C THR A 134 -2.84 14.97 2.98
N ARG A 135 -1.69 14.50 2.62
CA ARG A 135 -0.83 15.15 1.66
C ARG A 135 -1.30 14.90 0.23
N PRO A 136 -1.04 15.84 -0.70
CA PRO A 136 -1.69 15.83 -2.02
C PRO A 136 -1.34 14.60 -2.87
N ASN A 137 -0.14 14.05 -2.74
CA ASN A 137 0.37 13.01 -3.63
C ASN A 137 -0.36 11.67 -3.51
N THR A 138 -1.00 11.37 -2.38
CA THR A 138 -1.80 10.15 -2.21
C THR A 138 -3.16 10.20 -2.92
N LYS A 139 -3.60 11.40 -3.39
CA LYS A 139 -4.87 11.57 -4.10
C LYS A 139 -4.82 11.14 -5.55
N TYR A 140 -3.65 11.17 -6.13
CA TYR A 140 -3.47 11.01 -7.55
C TYR A 140 -2.88 9.64 -7.85
N PHE A 141 -3.36 9.03 -8.90
CA PHE A 141 -2.78 7.83 -9.49
C PHE A 141 -3.12 7.83 -10.98
N ASN A 142 -2.25 7.27 -11.77
CA ASN A 142 -2.43 7.10 -13.21
C ASN A 142 -2.58 5.62 -13.61
N LYS A 143 -2.36 4.71 -12.66
CA LYS A 143 -2.46 3.28 -12.89
C LYS A 143 -2.97 2.57 -11.65
N ILE A 144 -3.92 1.64 -11.85
CA ILE A 144 -4.34 0.65 -10.87
C ILE A 144 -3.97 -0.73 -11.41
N THR A 145 -3.39 -1.55 -10.56
CA THR A 145 -3.12 -2.96 -10.84
C THR A 145 -3.86 -3.79 -9.80
N ILE A 146 -4.68 -4.72 -10.27
CA ILE A 146 -5.37 -5.69 -9.41
C ILE A 146 -4.62 -7.00 -9.55
N LEU A 147 -4.16 -7.54 -8.42
CA LEU A 147 -3.54 -8.85 -8.37
C LEU A 147 -4.64 -9.88 -8.15
N LEU A 148 -4.81 -10.76 -9.10
CA LEU A 148 -5.77 -11.86 -9.06
C LEU A 148 -4.99 -13.17 -9.09
N ASP A 149 -5.54 -14.19 -8.46
CA ASP A 149 -5.02 -15.55 -8.49
C ASP A 149 -6.21 -16.52 -8.65
N GLU A 150 -5.98 -17.68 -9.21
CA GLU A 150 -6.98 -18.74 -9.41
C GLU A 150 -8.31 -18.27 -10.02
N ILE A 151 -8.23 -17.58 -11.14
CA ILE A 151 -9.41 -17.13 -11.86
C ILE A 151 -10.16 -18.35 -12.43
N LYS A 152 -11.28 -18.73 -11.81
CA LYS A 152 -12.11 -19.88 -12.21
C LYS A 152 -13.15 -19.55 -13.28
N ARG A 153 -13.40 -18.26 -13.53
CA ARG A 153 -14.32 -17.74 -14.54
C ARG A 153 -13.88 -16.35 -14.99
N PRO A 154 -14.19 -15.94 -16.23
CA PRO A 154 -13.86 -14.60 -16.68
C PRO A 154 -14.34 -13.54 -15.70
N THR A 155 -13.45 -12.67 -15.26
CA THR A 155 -13.71 -11.65 -14.24
C THR A 155 -13.53 -10.27 -14.84
N THR A 156 -14.55 -9.44 -14.76
CA THR A 156 -14.52 -8.08 -15.27
C THR A 156 -14.35 -7.08 -14.15
N ALA A 157 -13.32 -6.27 -14.22
CA ALA A 157 -13.10 -5.15 -13.31
C ALA A 157 -13.46 -3.83 -14.00
N THR A 158 -14.31 -3.05 -13.35
CA THR A 158 -14.66 -1.71 -13.80
C THR A 158 -14.15 -0.68 -12.81
N LEU A 159 -13.30 0.22 -13.27
CA LEU A 159 -12.86 1.38 -12.53
C LEU A 159 -13.72 2.59 -12.90
N THR A 160 -14.37 3.17 -11.91
CA THR A 160 -15.11 4.42 -12.06
C THR A 160 -14.44 5.52 -11.23
N THR A 161 -14.09 6.60 -11.87
CA THR A 161 -13.59 7.81 -11.23
C THR A 161 -14.50 8.98 -11.58
N LYS A 162 -14.29 10.13 -10.95
CA LYS A 162 -15.05 11.34 -11.29
C LYS A 162 -14.75 11.75 -12.75
N GLY A 163 -15.70 11.47 -13.64
CA GLY A 163 -15.62 11.82 -15.06
C GLY A 163 -15.05 10.76 -16.00
N SER A 164 -14.74 9.54 -15.48
CA SER A 164 -14.18 8.48 -16.32
C SER A 164 -14.64 7.09 -15.84
N LYS A 165 -14.84 6.19 -16.80
CA LYS A 165 -15.12 4.77 -16.55
C LYS A 165 -14.26 3.92 -17.47
N MET A 166 -13.49 3.00 -16.91
CA MET A 166 -12.67 2.04 -17.64
C MET A 166 -13.03 0.61 -17.21
N THR A 167 -13.08 -0.29 -18.17
CA THR A 167 -13.40 -1.71 -17.92
C THR A 167 -12.28 -2.58 -18.49
N LYS A 168 -11.85 -3.56 -17.72
CA LYS A 168 -10.92 -4.62 -18.12
C LYS A 168 -11.49 -5.96 -17.72
N THR A 169 -11.30 -6.96 -18.57
CA THR A 169 -11.67 -8.34 -18.29
C THR A 169 -10.39 -9.17 -18.20
N ALA A 170 -10.29 -9.96 -17.14
CA ALA A 170 -9.29 -11.00 -16.98
C ALA A 170 -9.95 -12.35 -17.27
N ASN A 171 -9.30 -13.21 -18.03
CA ASN A 171 -9.79 -14.52 -18.42
C ASN A 171 -9.11 -15.61 -17.58
N ILE A 172 -9.64 -16.83 -17.68
CA ILE A 172 -9.04 -17.98 -17.04
C ILE A 172 -7.65 -18.22 -17.67
N GLY A 173 -6.63 -18.26 -16.82
CA GLY A 173 -5.24 -18.47 -17.24
C GLY A 173 -4.44 -17.21 -17.55
N ASP A 174 -5.02 -16.03 -17.31
CA ASP A 174 -4.31 -14.75 -17.39
C ASP A 174 -3.41 -14.50 -16.15
#